data_18639684c229d03673c4ed526d58e3c0
#
_entry.id   18639684c229d03673c4ed526d58e3c0
#
_cell.length_a   1.000
_cell.length_b   1.000
_cell.length_c   1.000
_cell.angle_alpha   90.00
_cell.angle_beta   90.00
_cell.angle_gamma   90.00
#
_symmetry.space_group_name_H-M   'P 1'
#
loop_
_entity.id
_entity.type
_entity.pdbx_description
1 polymer ?
#
loop_
_entity_poly.entity_id
_entity_poly.type
_entity_poly.pdbx_seq_one_letter_code
_entity_poly.pdbx_strand_id
1 'polypeptide(L)'
;MARAFAKAFYNSQEWIRLARAYREKHFFTCERCGAANAREVHHKIHLTPENIDNPAITLNEKNLELLCHECHYEEHHKESGRHE
;
A
#
# COMPACT_ATOMS: atom_id res chain seq x y z
N MET A 1 -4.56 -3.87 8.48
CA MET A 1 -4.62 -5.34 8.51
C MET A 1 -5.06 -5.88 7.17
N ALA A 2 -4.39 -6.91 6.67
CA ALA A 2 -4.76 -7.49 5.39
C ALA A 2 -6.02 -8.33 5.52
N ARG A 3 -6.90 -8.20 4.54
CA ARG A 3 -8.09 -9.03 4.51
C ARG A 3 -7.72 -10.43 4.02
N ALA A 4 -8.57 -11.39 4.34
CA ALA A 4 -8.29 -12.79 4.01
C ALA A 4 -8.03 -12.98 2.51
N PHE A 5 -8.82 -12.33 1.66
CA PHE A 5 -8.67 -12.51 0.21
C PHE A 5 -7.36 -11.94 -0.31
N ALA A 6 -6.77 -10.98 0.40
CA ALA A 6 -5.56 -10.32 -0.05
C ALA A 6 -4.29 -10.93 0.53
N LYS A 7 -4.42 -11.85 1.46
CA LYS A 7 -3.27 -12.40 2.16
C LYS A 7 -2.26 -13.05 1.21
N ALA A 8 -2.76 -13.86 0.27
CA ALA A 8 -1.87 -14.53 -0.68
C ALA A 8 -1.16 -13.51 -1.56
N PHE A 9 -1.85 -12.44 -1.93
CA PHE A 9 -1.23 -11.39 -2.73
C PHE A 9 -0.08 -10.73 -1.98
N TYR A 10 -0.30 -10.35 -0.72
CA TYR A 10 0.74 -9.66 0.05
C TYR A 10 1.93 -10.55 0.36
N ASN A 11 1.76 -11.87 0.27
CA ASN A 11 2.86 -12.83 0.44
C ASN A 11 3.51 -13.22 -0.87
N SER A 12 3.04 -12.69 -2.00
CA SER A 12 3.57 -13.07 -3.31
C SER A 12 4.92 -12.41 -3.55
N GLN A 13 5.76 -13.09 -4.33
CA GLN A 13 7.06 -12.57 -4.70
C GLN A 13 6.94 -11.28 -5.49
N GLU A 14 5.97 -11.22 -6.38
CA GLU A 14 5.76 -10.03 -7.20
C GLU A 14 5.52 -8.81 -6.35
N TRP A 15 4.65 -8.93 -5.35
CA TRP A 15 4.36 -7.81 -4.46
C TRP A 15 5.57 -7.44 -3.60
N ILE A 16 6.22 -8.46 -3.03
CA ILE A 16 7.35 -8.21 -2.14
C ILE A 16 8.46 -7.45 -2.88
N ARG A 17 8.76 -7.89 -4.12
CA ARG A 17 9.78 -7.23 -4.92
C ARG A 17 9.39 -5.82 -5.30
N LEU A 18 8.14 -5.64 -5.73
CA LEU A 18 7.67 -4.33 -6.13
C LEU A 18 7.67 -3.36 -4.95
N ALA A 19 7.17 -3.82 -3.81
CA ALA A 19 7.11 -2.96 -2.63
C ALA A 19 8.51 -2.55 -2.16
N ARG A 20 9.46 -3.49 -2.20
CA ARG A 20 10.84 -3.17 -1.84
C ARG A 20 11.42 -2.13 -2.79
N ALA A 21 11.28 -2.35 -4.10
CA ALA A 21 11.81 -1.43 -5.09
C ALA A 21 11.18 -0.06 -4.96
N TYR A 22 9.88 -0.02 -4.68
CA TYR A 22 9.18 1.23 -4.53
C TYR A 22 9.70 2.02 -3.33
N ARG A 23 9.90 1.35 -2.19
CA ARG A 23 10.46 1.99 -1.00
C ARG A 23 11.85 2.54 -1.27
N GLU A 24 12.69 1.76 -1.95
CA GLU A 24 14.06 2.19 -2.26
C GLU A 24 14.05 3.36 -3.22
N LYS A 25 13.19 3.32 -4.21
CA LYS A 25 13.07 4.39 -5.20
C LYS A 25 12.71 5.72 -4.55
N HIS A 26 11.94 5.68 -3.48
CA HIS A 26 11.51 6.88 -2.76
C HIS A 26 12.34 7.16 -1.52
N PHE A 27 13.48 6.45 -1.38
CA PHE A 27 14.45 6.66 -0.30
C PHE A 27 13.81 6.51 1.08
N PHE A 28 12.82 5.61 1.19
CA PHE A 28 12.13 5.35 2.44
C PHE A 28 11.58 6.63 3.06
N THR A 29 11.12 7.55 2.21
CA THR A 29 10.61 8.84 2.64
C THR A 29 9.09 8.87 2.41
N CYS A 30 8.35 9.28 3.45
CA CYS A 30 6.91 9.41 3.35
C CYS A 30 6.56 10.43 2.27
N GLU A 31 5.69 10.04 1.34
CA GLU A 31 5.33 10.92 0.24
C GLU A 31 4.40 12.05 0.68
N ARG A 32 3.81 11.94 1.87
CA ARG A 32 2.92 12.98 2.36
C ARG A 32 3.59 13.98 3.29
N CYS A 33 4.28 13.48 4.32
CA CYS A 33 4.85 14.36 5.33
C CYS A 33 6.35 14.46 5.26
N GLY A 34 7.02 13.65 4.44
CA GLY A 34 8.46 13.70 4.29
C GLY A 34 9.23 13.00 5.40
N ALA A 35 8.57 12.28 6.29
CA ALA A 35 9.25 11.58 7.38
C ALA A 35 10.14 10.48 6.84
N ALA A 36 11.30 10.29 7.48
CA ALA A 36 12.22 9.24 7.12
C ALA A 36 11.72 7.89 7.62
N ASN A 37 12.28 6.81 7.04
CA ASN A 37 11.99 5.45 7.44
C ASN A 37 10.53 5.05 7.21
N ALA A 38 9.90 5.62 6.18
CA ALA A 38 8.56 5.21 5.79
C ALA A 38 8.61 3.81 5.19
N ARG A 39 7.68 2.96 5.58
CA ARG A 39 7.68 1.56 5.13
C ARG A 39 6.34 1.07 4.63
N GLU A 40 5.28 1.86 4.78
CA GLU A 40 3.93 1.42 4.43
C GLU A 40 3.64 1.75 2.99
N VAL A 41 3.65 0.73 2.13
CA VAL A 41 3.30 0.93 0.71
C VAL A 41 1.80 0.74 0.59
N HIS A 42 1.11 1.82 0.31
CA HIS A 42 -0.34 1.90 0.34
C HIS A 42 -0.90 1.90 -1.07
N HIS A 43 -1.98 1.15 -1.30
CA HIS A 43 -2.69 1.18 -2.58
C HIS A 43 -3.73 2.30 -2.53
N LYS A 44 -3.64 3.23 -3.47
CA LYS A 44 -4.60 4.33 -3.53
C LYS A 44 -5.99 3.82 -3.89
N ILE A 45 -6.06 2.95 -4.89
CA ILE A 45 -7.28 2.21 -5.16
C ILE A 45 -7.20 0.94 -4.35
N HIS A 46 -8.10 0.78 -3.39
CA HIS A 46 -8.02 -0.32 -2.45
C HIS A 46 -8.23 -1.65 -3.13
N LEU A 47 -7.57 -2.68 -2.60
CA LEU A 47 -7.73 -4.03 -3.11
C LEU A 47 -9.07 -4.58 -2.69
N THR A 48 -9.74 -5.24 -3.63
CA THR A 48 -11.04 -5.87 -3.40
C THR A 48 -11.00 -7.25 -4.03
N PRO A 49 -11.95 -8.14 -3.68
CA PRO A 49 -12.01 -9.43 -4.35
C PRO A 49 -12.18 -9.29 -5.87
N GLU A 50 -12.78 -8.21 -6.33
CA GLU A 50 -12.97 -7.98 -7.76
C GLU A 50 -11.70 -7.58 -8.49
N ASN A 51 -10.80 -6.85 -7.83
CA ASN A 51 -9.60 -6.35 -8.50
C ASN A 51 -8.30 -7.02 -8.06
N ILE A 52 -8.37 -7.98 -7.13
CA ILE A 52 -7.17 -8.58 -6.57
C ILE A 52 -6.31 -9.31 -7.62
N ASP A 53 -6.93 -9.77 -8.70
CA ASP A 53 -6.21 -10.45 -9.76
C ASP A 53 -5.86 -9.53 -10.92
N ASN A 54 -6.08 -8.23 -10.77
CA ASN A 54 -5.79 -7.27 -11.82
C ASN A 54 -4.47 -6.55 -11.54
N PRO A 55 -3.36 -6.95 -12.21
CA PRO A 55 -2.07 -6.32 -11.94
C PRO A 55 -2.00 -4.85 -12.31
N ALA A 56 -2.89 -4.37 -13.18
CA ALA A 56 -2.95 -2.95 -13.49
C ALA A 56 -3.36 -2.13 -12.26
N ILE A 57 -3.96 -2.78 -11.26
CA ILE A 57 -4.33 -2.13 -10.01
C ILE A 57 -3.39 -2.57 -8.89
N THR A 58 -3.13 -3.87 -8.77
CA THR A 58 -2.38 -4.40 -7.62
C THR A 58 -0.88 -4.18 -7.72
N LEU A 59 -0.33 -4.14 -8.94
CA LEU A 59 1.11 -4.05 -9.16
C LEU A 59 1.50 -2.82 -9.97
N ASN A 60 0.69 -1.79 -9.94
CA ASN A 60 0.95 -0.56 -10.69
C ASN A 60 1.49 0.50 -9.74
N GLU A 61 2.73 0.95 -9.98
CA GLU A 61 3.35 1.95 -9.11
C GLU A 61 2.54 3.24 -9.02
N LYS A 62 1.81 3.58 -10.07
CA LYS A 62 0.99 4.80 -10.07
C LYS A 62 -0.15 4.70 -9.07
N ASN A 63 -0.50 3.49 -8.66
CA ASN A 63 -1.53 3.25 -7.66
C ASN A 63 -0.94 3.10 -6.26
N LEU A 64 0.36 3.30 -6.10
CA LEU A 64 1.02 3.12 -4.82
C LEU A 64 1.43 4.45 -4.22
N GLU A 65 1.54 4.46 -2.90
CA GLU A 65 2.01 5.62 -2.15
C GLU A 65 2.77 5.12 -0.94
N LEU A 66 3.97 5.65 -0.72
CA LEU A 66 4.77 5.27 0.43
C LEU A 66 4.45 6.21 1.58
N LEU A 67 4.02 5.65 2.70
CA LEU A 67 3.59 6.44 3.85
C LEU A 67 4.34 6.00 5.10
N CYS A 68 4.56 6.96 6.00
CA CYS A 68 5.02 6.61 7.34
C CYS A 68 3.84 6.00 8.10
N HIS A 69 4.15 5.41 9.25
CA HIS A 69 3.12 4.73 10.02
C HIS A 69 1.95 5.65 10.36
N GLU A 70 2.25 6.89 10.73
CA GLU A 70 1.20 7.82 11.13
C GLU A 70 0.31 8.23 9.98
N CYS A 71 0.90 8.55 8.82
CA CYS A 71 0.10 8.93 7.66
C CYS A 71 -0.74 7.76 7.16
N HIS A 72 -0.18 6.55 7.21
CA HIS A 72 -0.90 5.35 6.83
C HIS A 72 -2.07 5.10 7.78
N TYR A 73 -1.83 5.28 9.07
CA TYR A 73 -2.88 5.12 10.06
C TYR A 73 -4.01 6.13 9.83
N GLU A 74 -3.66 7.39 9.56
CA GLU A 74 -4.67 8.42 9.31
C GLU A 74 -5.51 8.10 8.07
N GLU A 75 -4.86 7.59 7.05
CA GLU A 75 -5.58 7.24 5.82
C GLU A 75 -6.61 6.15 6.08
N HIS A 76 -6.21 5.09 6.79
CA HIS A 76 -7.11 4.00 7.12
C HIS A 76 -8.19 4.43 8.09
N HIS A 77 -7.85 5.27 9.04
CA HIS A 77 -8.79 5.73 10.03
C HIS A 77 -9.89 6.57 9.40
N LYS A 78 -9.49 7.42 8.45
CA LYS A 78 -10.43 8.25 7.71
C LYS A 78 -11.41 7.38 6.93
N GLU A 79 -10.93 6.31 6.35
CA GLU A 79 -11.77 5.40 5.58
C GLU A 79 -12.67 4.55 6.46
N SER A 80 -12.14 4.12 7.59
CA SER A 80 -12.91 3.32 8.53
C SER A 80 -14.15 4.07 8.99
N GLY A 81 -14.02 5.37 9.15
CA GLY A 81 -15.15 6.19 9.55
C GLY A 81 -16.31 6.12 8.58
N ARG A 82 -16.04 5.75 7.33
CA ARG A 82 -17.08 5.62 6.32
C ARG A 82 -17.60 4.22 6.18
N HIS A 83 -16.78 3.23 6.52
CA HIS A 83 -17.10 1.84 6.23
C HIS A 83 -17.56 1.06 7.44
N GLU A 84 -17.19 1.51 8.59
CA GLU A 84 -17.55 0.84 9.83
C GLU A 84 -18.78 1.44 10.45
#